data_cf46b194412d60ff344dff17b6666877
#
_entry.id   cf46b194412d60ff344dff17b6666877
#
_cell.length_a   1.000
_cell.length_b   1.000
_cell.length_c   1.000
_cell.angle_alpha   90.00
_cell.angle_beta   90.00
_cell.angle_gamma   90.00
#
_symmetry.space_group_name_H-M   'P 1'
#
loop_
_entity.id
_entity.type
_entity.pdbx_description
1 polymer ?
#
loop_
_entity_poly.entity_id
_entity_poly.type
_entity_poly.pdbx_seq_one_letter_code
_entity_poly.pdbx_strand_id
1 'polypeptide(L)'
;MMFSSVHVWNDTRIFYKEAMTLADAGFEVDFYAIDNGMEVVKHPGLRVHLLPASTSRLARPVRWRKLYKIAKASDAMYYHIHDPELLLLLPKLRKKKPDAILTYDMHENFPADIETKTWIPAILRKPLQKWILRMEKRTMASCDHIIFAEESYVESYEHVSCKKTTVYNYPTYMEAIPKTSSASPFTLIYVGSITEDRGIFEMLELIRRLQEKHPQAYRLKLLGPMTNSLEIEVQEFVNKHQLETVVQIHGRVPYPEIWQAYAESDLGLCLLHPIPNYLQSMATKLYEYMAASLPILASDFPDWAAFIEKHQSGTVSSPFDTEKLLCEIEKRAANSPFYAQEGERGRLAYEQEYHWGIEAQKMLTTIYNTH
;
A
#
# COMPACT_ATOMS: atom_id res chain seq x y z
N MET A 1 -4.09 11.28 20.08
CA MET A 1 -5.27 11.27 19.17
C MET A 1 -4.82 11.11 17.76
N MET A 2 -5.46 10.23 16.99
CA MET A 2 -5.19 10.00 15.57
C MET A 2 -6.41 10.40 14.74
N PHE A 3 -6.20 11.05 13.61
CA PHE A 3 -7.29 11.55 12.78
C PHE A 3 -7.13 11.16 11.33
N SER A 4 -8.17 10.53 10.76
CA SER A 4 -8.40 10.48 9.34
C SER A 4 -9.80 11.00 8.98
N SER A 5 -9.88 11.84 7.95
CA SER A 5 -11.13 12.40 7.41
C SER A 5 -11.57 11.72 6.11
N VAL A 6 -10.73 10.83 5.57
CA VAL A 6 -10.94 10.14 4.28
C VAL A 6 -10.84 8.63 4.40
N HIS A 7 -9.85 8.12 5.15
CA HIS A 7 -9.62 6.67 5.29
C HIS A 7 -10.67 6.03 6.20
N VAL A 8 -11.02 4.81 5.89
CA VAL A 8 -11.89 3.98 6.70
C VAL A 8 -11.16 3.48 7.96
N TRP A 9 -11.92 3.13 9.00
CA TRP A 9 -11.33 2.76 10.30
C TRP A 9 -10.35 1.58 10.21
N ASN A 10 -10.58 0.61 9.30
CA ASN A 10 -9.76 -0.58 9.13
C ASN A 10 -8.69 -0.43 8.03
N ASP A 11 -8.19 0.79 7.83
CA ASP A 11 -7.03 1.01 6.97
C ASP A 11 -5.81 0.25 7.49
N THR A 12 -5.10 -0.43 6.59
CA THR A 12 -4.00 -1.33 6.96
C THR A 12 -2.85 -0.59 7.63
N ARG A 13 -2.48 0.60 7.14
CA ARG A 13 -1.39 1.38 7.72
C ARG A 13 -1.82 2.07 9.01
N ILE A 14 -2.96 2.77 8.97
CA ILE A 14 -3.36 3.65 10.07
C ILE A 14 -3.82 2.84 11.27
N PHE A 15 -4.71 1.84 11.07
CA PHE A 15 -5.29 1.07 12.16
C PHE A 15 -4.41 -0.10 12.58
N TYR A 16 -4.17 -1.06 11.64
CA TYR A 16 -3.51 -2.32 11.99
C TYR A 16 -2.02 -2.18 12.28
N LYS A 17 -1.38 -1.12 11.80
CA LYS A 17 0.04 -0.86 12.04
C LYS A 17 0.22 0.25 13.07
N GLU A 18 -0.07 1.49 12.75
CA GLU A 18 0.28 2.63 13.60
C GLU A 18 -0.54 2.71 14.88
N ALA A 19 -1.89 2.66 14.81
CA ALA A 19 -2.74 2.80 15.98
C ALA A 19 -2.57 1.61 16.95
N MET A 20 -2.51 0.38 16.43
CA MET A 20 -2.25 -0.80 17.27
C MET A 20 -0.85 -0.74 17.90
N THR A 21 0.18 -0.38 17.13
CA THR A 21 1.55 -0.21 17.68
C THR A 21 1.60 0.76 18.84
N LEU A 22 0.90 1.91 18.73
CA LEU A 22 0.85 2.88 19.82
C LEU A 22 0.11 2.33 21.04
N ALA A 23 -1.00 1.62 20.84
CA ALA A 23 -1.75 1.00 21.93
C ALA A 23 -0.94 -0.12 22.61
N ASP A 24 -0.23 -0.96 21.84
CA ASP A 24 0.69 -1.99 22.36
C ASP A 24 1.87 -1.40 23.14
N ALA A 25 2.32 -0.20 22.74
CA ALA A 25 3.34 0.55 23.47
C ALA A 25 2.80 1.26 24.73
N GLY A 26 1.54 1.06 25.10
CA GLY A 26 0.91 1.57 26.33
C GLY A 26 0.27 2.96 26.20
N PHE A 27 0.14 3.51 24.99
CA PHE A 27 -0.60 4.74 24.77
C PHE A 27 -2.11 4.53 24.79
N GLU A 28 -2.84 5.45 25.39
CA GLU A 28 -4.29 5.57 25.22
C GLU A 28 -4.57 6.28 23.88
N VAL A 29 -5.08 5.54 22.90
CA VAL A 29 -5.28 6.03 21.54
C VAL A 29 -6.75 6.26 21.24
N ASP A 30 -7.13 7.51 20.93
CA ASP A 30 -8.42 7.84 20.34
C ASP A 30 -8.25 8.01 18.83
N PHE A 31 -8.78 7.09 18.03
CA PHE A 31 -8.68 7.10 16.58
C PHE A 31 -10.02 7.46 15.92
N TYR A 32 -10.03 8.52 15.14
CA TYR A 32 -11.20 9.02 14.40
C TYR A 32 -11.04 8.71 12.92
N ALA A 33 -11.95 7.90 12.36
CA ALA A 33 -11.92 7.44 10.97
C ALA A 33 -13.32 7.20 10.40
N ILE A 34 -13.40 6.98 9.09
CA ILE A 34 -14.68 6.80 8.40
C ILE A 34 -15.27 5.43 8.71
N ASP A 35 -16.57 5.43 8.99
CA ASP A 35 -17.37 4.22 9.08
C ASP A 35 -17.51 3.56 7.70
N ASN A 36 -17.20 2.28 7.60
CA ASN A 36 -17.42 1.46 6.40
C ASN A 36 -18.49 0.38 6.61
N GLY A 37 -19.21 0.43 7.73
CA GLY A 37 -20.27 -0.52 8.08
C GLY A 37 -19.76 -1.88 8.60
N MET A 38 -18.46 -2.05 8.78
CA MET A 38 -17.88 -3.27 9.38
C MET A 38 -17.78 -3.12 10.89
N GLU A 39 -17.86 -4.24 11.61
CA GLU A 39 -17.65 -4.27 13.05
C GLU A 39 -16.22 -3.87 13.41
N VAL A 40 -16.08 -2.96 14.38
CA VAL A 40 -14.78 -2.47 14.82
C VAL A 40 -14.05 -3.53 15.64
N VAL A 41 -12.84 -3.85 15.22
CA VAL A 41 -11.94 -4.74 15.99
C VAL A 41 -11.58 -4.06 17.32
N LYS A 42 -11.84 -4.73 18.44
CA LYS A 42 -11.50 -4.24 19.77
C LYS A 42 -10.03 -4.50 20.07
N HIS A 43 -9.36 -3.49 20.57
CA HIS A 43 -7.96 -3.58 21.00
C HIS A 43 -7.80 -2.81 22.33
N PRO A 44 -7.11 -3.36 23.35
CA PRO A 44 -6.82 -2.65 24.59
C PRO A 44 -6.09 -1.33 24.33
N GLY A 45 -6.46 -0.25 25.02
CA GLY A 45 -5.84 1.06 24.83
C GLY A 45 -6.26 1.82 23.56
N LEU A 46 -7.05 1.22 22.66
CA LEU A 46 -7.46 1.83 21.39
C LEU A 46 -8.99 2.00 21.32
N ARG A 47 -9.44 3.26 21.24
CA ARG A 47 -10.84 3.62 21.05
C ARG A 47 -11.05 4.18 19.65
N VAL A 48 -11.87 3.48 18.84
CA VAL A 48 -12.22 3.91 17.48
C VAL A 48 -13.51 4.71 17.51
N HIS A 49 -13.47 5.92 16.98
CA HIS A 49 -14.58 6.84 16.85
C HIS A 49 -14.99 6.96 15.38
N LEU A 50 -16.14 6.38 15.03
CA LEU A 50 -16.61 6.34 13.65
C LEU A 50 -17.20 7.68 13.22
N LEU A 51 -16.72 8.16 12.06
CA LEU A 51 -17.23 9.34 11.38
C LEU A 51 -18.18 8.89 10.26
N PRO A 52 -19.31 9.59 10.05
CA PRO A 52 -20.26 9.18 9.01
C PRO A 52 -19.61 9.11 7.63
N ALA A 53 -19.85 7.99 6.93
CA ALA A 53 -19.51 7.86 5.52
C ALA A 53 -20.29 8.90 4.69
N SER A 54 -19.67 9.46 3.66
CA SER A 54 -20.35 10.36 2.73
C SER A 54 -19.68 10.29 1.37
N THR A 55 -20.46 10.12 0.34
CA THR A 55 -20.02 10.21 -1.06
C THR A 55 -19.79 11.66 -1.50
N SER A 56 -20.40 12.63 -0.79
CA SER A 56 -20.28 14.05 -1.10
C SER A 56 -18.97 14.64 -0.56
N ARG A 57 -18.17 15.21 -1.45
CA ARG A 57 -16.97 15.98 -1.08
C ARG A 57 -17.29 17.22 -0.24
N LEU A 58 -18.51 17.77 -0.34
CA LEU A 58 -18.96 18.92 0.45
C LEU A 58 -19.11 18.60 1.95
N ALA A 59 -19.20 17.34 2.33
CA ALA A 59 -19.23 16.91 3.73
C ALA A 59 -17.85 17.04 4.43
N ARG A 60 -16.73 17.08 3.68
CA ARG A 60 -15.37 17.13 4.24
C ARG A 60 -15.14 18.35 5.14
N PRO A 61 -15.47 19.61 4.77
CA PRO A 61 -15.27 20.76 5.64
C PRO A 61 -16.05 20.70 6.98
N VAL A 62 -17.22 20.05 6.99
CA VAL A 62 -18.00 19.83 8.21
C VAL A 62 -17.27 18.85 9.12
N ARG A 63 -16.73 17.78 8.55
CA ARG A 63 -15.93 16.76 9.23
C ARG A 63 -14.66 17.36 9.84
N TRP A 64 -13.92 18.18 9.08
CA TRP A 64 -12.73 18.89 9.59
C TRP A 64 -13.06 19.78 10.78
N ARG A 65 -14.15 20.55 10.70
CA ARG A 65 -14.59 21.40 11.82
C ARG A 65 -14.95 20.57 13.06
N LYS A 66 -15.58 19.40 12.89
CA LYS A 66 -15.86 18.46 13.99
C LYS A 66 -14.58 17.97 14.62
N LEU A 67 -13.62 17.46 13.83
CA LEU A 67 -12.33 16.99 14.31
C LEU A 67 -11.54 18.08 15.01
N TYR A 68 -11.53 19.32 14.48
CA TYR A 68 -10.90 20.44 15.15
C TYR A 68 -11.52 20.76 16.51
N LYS A 69 -12.85 20.72 16.64
CA LYS A 69 -13.53 20.94 17.92
C LYS A 69 -13.13 19.87 18.94
N ILE A 70 -13.07 18.62 18.51
CA ILE A 70 -12.64 17.49 19.34
C ILE A 70 -11.18 17.68 19.79
N ALA A 71 -10.27 17.92 18.84
CA ALA A 71 -8.85 18.16 19.15
C ALA A 71 -8.63 19.33 20.12
N LYS A 72 -9.37 20.44 19.92
CA LYS A 72 -9.30 21.61 20.78
C LYS A 72 -9.74 21.31 22.22
N ALA A 73 -10.76 20.46 22.40
CA ALA A 73 -11.33 20.11 23.70
C ALA A 73 -10.57 18.99 24.42
N SER A 74 -9.74 18.24 23.71
CA SER A 74 -8.96 17.13 24.28
C SER A 74 -7.73 17.62 25.02
N ASP A 75 -7.29 16.85 26.01
CA ASP A 75 -6.03 17.06 26.75
C ASP A 75 -4.91 16.13 26.24
N ALA A 76 -5.06 15.56 25.04
CA ALA A 76 -4.03 14.73 24.44
C ALA A 76 -2.72 15.52 24.22
N MET A 77 -1.60 14.86 24.44
CA MET A 77 -0.28 15.40 24.18
C MET A 77 0.13 15.25 22.71
N TYR A 78 -0.28 14.17 22.05
CA TYR A 78 0.06 13.83 20.67
C TYR A 78 -1.16 13.92 19.76
N TYR A 79 -0.99 14.60 18.62
CA TYR A 79 -2.00 14.66 17.54
C TYR A 79 -1.36 14.19 16.27
N HIS A 80 -1.82 13.06 15.74
CA HIS A 80 -1.33 12.42 14.53
C HIS A 80 -2.41 12.47 13.46
N ILE A 81 -2.12 13.11 12.33
CA ILE A 81 -3.05 13.31 11.21
C ILE A 81 -2.53 12.62 9.95
N HIS A 82 -3.45 12.05 9.16
CA HIS A 82 -3.10 11.23 7.99
C HIS A 82 -3.52 11.85 6.65
N ASP A 83 -4.43 12.83 6.65
CA ASP A 83 -4.94 13.39 5.40
C ASP A 83 -4.43 14.82 5.18
N PRO A 84 -4.00 15.18 3.95
CA PRO A 84 -3.42 16.49 3.65
C PRO A 84 -4.37 17.66 3.94
N GLU A 85 -5.68 17.45 3.83
CA GLU A 85 -6.68 18.46 4.15
C GLU A 85 -6.75 18.83 5.64
N LEU A 86 -6.35 17.92 6.53
CA LEU A 86 -6.29 18.19 7.97
C LEU A 86 -5.12 19.10 8.35
N LEU A 87 -4.11 19.23 7.50
CA LEU A 87 -3.03 20.22 7.66
C LEU A 87 -3.56 21.64 7.87
N LEU A 88 -4.70 21.97 7.26
CA LEU A 88 -5.35 23.28 7.43
C LEU A 88 -5.77 23.59 8.89
N LEU A 89 -5.89 22.58 9.73
CA LEU A 89 -6.27 22.71 11.14
C LEU A 89 -5.07 22.99 12.05
N LEU A 90 -3.88 22.53 11.66
CA LEU A 90 -2.69 22.53 12.50
C LEU A 90 -2.25 23.92 12.98
N PRO A 91 -2.23 24.98 12.15
CA PRO A 91 -1.86 26.32 12.65
C PRO A 91 -2.80 26.86 13.72
N LYS A 92 -4.08 26.49 13.65
CA LYS A 92 -5.08 26.87 14.67
C LYS A 92 -4.94 26.00 15.92
N LEU A 93 -4.65 24.73 15.76
CA LEU A 93 -4.44 23.79 16.85
C LEU A 93 -3.16 24.16 17.62
N ARG A 94 -2.06 24.46 16.94
CA ARG A 94 -0.79 24.91 17.53
C ARG A 94 -0.98 26.14 18.43
N LYS A 95 -1.78 27.12 18.00
CA LYS A 95 -2.11 28.31 18.81
C LYS A 95 -2.89 27.97 20.07
N LYS A 96 -3.65 26.89 20.10
CA LYS A 96 -4.49 26.49 21.25
C LYS A 96 -3.80 25.47 22.15
N LYS A 97 -2.90 24.67 21.59
CA LYS A 97 -2.15 23.60 22.25
C LYS A 97 -0.65 23.78 21.93
N PRO A 98 0.02 24.81 22.48
CA PRO A 98 1.41 25.12 22.14
C PRO A 98 2.38 23.99 22.48
N ASP A 99 2.10 23.23 23.55
CA ASP A 99 2.97 22.15 24.04
C ASP A 99 2.64 20.78 23.44
N ALA A 100 1.57 20.67 22.63
CA ALA A 100 1.21 19.42 21.99
C ALA A 100 2.15 19.08 20.83
N ILE A 101 2.43 17.79 20.66
CA ILE A 101 3.22 17.26 19.54
C ILE A 101 2.28 16.99 18.37
N LEU A 102 2.53 17.68 17.27
CA LEU A 102 1.73 17.60 16.05
C LEU A 102 2.51 16.83 14.98
N THR A 103 1.99 15.68 14.58
CA THR A 103 2.58 14.80 13.56
C THR A 103 1.66 14.72 12.34
N TYR A 104 2.25 14.87 11.17
CA TYR A 104 1.58 14.58 9.89
C TYR A 104 2.22 13.36 9.24
N ASP A 105 1.42 12.36 8.93
CA ASP A 105 1.84 11.19 8.17
C ASP A 105 1.40 11.32 6.72
N MET A 106 2.38 11.45 5.83
CA MET A 106 2.19 11.59 4.39
C MET A 106 2.26 10.21 3.73
N HIS A 107 1.10 9.67 3.38
CA HIS A 107 0.98 8.38 2.71
C HIS A 107 1.28 8.46 1.21
N GLU A 108 0.95 9.58 0.58
CA GLU A 108 1.10 9.81 -0.86
C GLU A 108 1.58 11.24 -1.11
N ASN A 109 2.31 11.43 -2.19
CA ASN A 109 2.69 12.77 -2.66
C ASN A 109 1.49 13.44 -3.36
N PHE A 110 0.54 13.93 -2.56
CA PHE A 110 -0.71 14.50 -3.04
C PHE A 110 -0.53 15.61 -4.11
N PRO A 111 0.44 16.54 -4.02
CA PRO A 111 0.71 17.49 -5.09
C PRO A 111 1.08 16.84 -6.42
N ALA A 112 1.88 15.77 -6.42
CA ALA A 112 2.25 15.04 -7.63
C ALA A 112 1.04 14.32 -8.24
N ASP A 113 0.16 13.77 -7.42
CA ASP A 113 -1.06 13.10 -7.86
C ASP A 113 -2.04 13.99 -8.64
N ILE A 114 -1.99 15.31 -8.45
CA ILE A 114 -2.88 16.24 -9.16
C ILE A 114 -2.64 16.22 -10.67
N GLU A 115 -1.42 15.94 -11.11
CA GLU A 115 -1.10 15.85 -12.53
C GLU A 115 -1.81 14.67 -13.22
N THR A 116 -2.08 13.60 -12.49
CA THR A 116 -2.72 12.39 -13.02
C THR A 116 -4.25 12.40 -12.92
N LYS A 117 -4.85 13.32 -12.13
CA LYS A 117 -6.31 13.36 -11.92
C LYS A 117 -7.04 13.83 -13.18
N THR A 118 -7.66 12.92 -13.90
CA THR A 118 -8.37 13.19 -15.17
C THR A 118 -9.60 14.12 -15.01
N TRP A 119 -10.23 14.12 -13.84
CA TRP A 119 -11.38 14.98 -13.51
C TRP A 119 -11.02 16.47 -13.29
N ILE A 120 -9.71 16.80 -13.20
CA ILE A 120 -9.22 18.19 -13.13
C ILE A 120 -8.83 18.62 -14.55
N PRO A 121 -9.40 19.72 -15.09
CA PRO A 121 -8.97 20.24 -16.37
C PRO A 121 -7.45 20.47 -16.43
N ALA A 122 -6.80 20.04 -17.50
CA ALA A 122 -5.34 20.03 -17.62
C ALA A 122 -4.72 21.42 -17.35
N ILE A 123 -5.36 22.49 -17.82
CA ILE A 123 -4.91 23.87 -17.63
C ILE A 123 -4.88 24.30 -16.15
N LEU A 124 -5.70 23.69 -15.30
CA LEU A 124 -5.78 24.01 -13.87
C LEU A 124 -4.87 23.15 -13.00
N ARG A 125 -4.32 22.04 -13.50
CA ARG A 125 -3.52 21.10 -12.71
C ARG A 125 -2.26 21.75 -12.14
N LYS A 126 -1.44 22.37 -12.97
CA LYS A 126 -0.21 23.06 -12.53
C LYS A 126 -0.43 24.24 -11.57
N PRO A 127 -1.38 25.17 -11.82
CA PRO A 127 -1.70 26.21 -10.84
C PRO A 127 -2.19 25.64 -9.50
N LEU A 128 -3.06 24.61 -9.53
CA LEU A 128 -3.58 23.96 -8.34
C LEU A 128 -2.47 23.26 -7.55
N GLN A 129 -1.60 22.50 -8.22
CA GLN A 129 -0.42 21.87 -7.62
C GLN A 129 0.45 22.90 -6.89
N LYS A 130 0.81 24.02 -7.55
CA LYS A 130 1.59 25.10 -6.94
C LYS A 130 0.89 25.73 -5.73
N TRP A 131 -0.42 25.86 -5.79
CA TRP A 131 -1.20 26.41 -4.67
C TRP A 131 -1.19 25.44 -3.49
N ILE A 132 -1.40 24.14 -3.73
CA ILE A 132 -1.37 23.10 -2.70
C ILE A 132 0.01 23.02 -2.06
N LEU A 133 1.09 22.99 -2.85
CA LEU A 133 2.47 23.00 -2.32
C LEU A 133 2.72 24.21 -1.40
N ARG A 134 2.23 25.40 -1.77
CA ARG A 134 2.36 26.57 -0.90
C ARG A 134 1.54 26.45 0.38
N MET A 135 0.36 25.87 0.30
CA MET A 135 -0.51 25.64 1.45
C MET A 135 0.12 24.62 2.39
N GLU A 136 0.59 23.49 1.88
CA GLU A 136 1.31 22.47 2.65
C GLU A 136 2.53 23.05 3.37
N LYS A 137 3.40 23.77 2.66
CA LYS A 137 4.55 24.46 3.25
C LYS A 137 4.18 25.33 4.45
N ARG A 138 3.12 26.13 4.33
CA ARG A 138 2.68 27.03 5.40
C ARG A 138 2.07 26.28 6.59
N THR A 139 1.35 25.20 6.34
CA THR A 139 0.65 24.45 7.40
C THR A 139 1.58 23.45 8.09
N MET A 140 2.48 22.81 7.34
CA MET A 140 3.51 21.90 7.87
C MET A 140 4.51 22.60 8.80
N ALA A 141 4.71 23.91 8.67
CA ALA A 141 5.48 24.68 9.63
C ALA A 141 4.92 24.65 11.06
N SER A 142 3.68 24.15 11.23
CA SER A 142 3.07 23.94 12.55
C SER A 142 3.27 22.52 13.08
N CYS A 143 3.83 21.60 12.27
CA CYS A 143 4.17 20.24 12.70
C CYS A 143 5.49 20.23 13.50
N ASP A 144 5.59 19.29 14.43
CA ASP A 144 6.86 18.91 15.07
C ASP A 144 7.53 17.80 14.27
N HIS A 145 6.72 16.88 13.72
CA HIS A 145 7.17 15.75 12.91
C HIS A 145 6.36 15.59 11.62
N ILE A 146 7.05 15.17 10.55
CA ILE A 146 6.43 14.64 9.34
C ILE A 146 6.96 13.22 9.14
N ILE A 147 6.03 12.29 8.95
CA ILE A 147 6.31 10.93 8.51
C ILE A 147 6.11 10.87 7.00
N PHE A 148 7.04 10.24 6.29
CA PHE A 148 6.91 9.93 4.87
C PHE A 148 6.80 8.41 4.71
N ALA A 149 5.85 7.97 3.88
CA ALA A 149 5.73 6.55 3.54
C ALA A 149 6.84 6.07 2.60
N GLU A 150 7.51 7.01 1.89
CA GLU A 150 8.57 6.76 0.92
C GLU A 150 9.69 7.79 1.06
N GLU A 151 10.94 7.35 0.94
CA GLU A 151 12.12 8.23 1.00
C GLU A 151 12.12 9.25 -0.14
N SER A 152 11.64 8.87 -1.31
CA SER A 152 11.55 9.74 -2.50
C SER A 152 10.75 11.03 -2.26
N TYR A 153 9.90 11.07 -1.23
CA TYR A 153 9.14 12.29 -0.92
C TYR A 153 9.96 13.33 -0.15
N VAL A 154 10.97 12.90 0.61
CA VAL A 154 11.74 13.76 1.55
C VAL A 154 12.35 14.97 0.85
N GLU A 155 12.96 14.76 -0.33
CA GLU A 155 13.62 15.82 -1.11
C GLU A 155 12.67 16.99 -1.42
N SER A 156 11.44 16.68 -1.79
CA SER A 156 10.43 17.71 -2.10
C SER A 156 10.08 18.60 -0.91
N TYR A 157 10.36 18.14 0.31
CA TYR A 157 10.02 18.81 1.57
C TYR A 157 11.24 19.19 2.43
N GLU A 158 12.47 19.17 1.89
CA GLU A 158 13.67 19.58 2.61
C GLU A 158 13.59 20.98 3.24
N HIS A 159 12.87 21.87 2.58
CA HIS A 159 12.66 23.25 3.03
C HIS A 159 11.73 23.41 4.24
N VAL A 160 11.06 22.34 4.69
CA VAL A 160 10.22 22.36 5.90
C VAL A 160 11.09 22.07 7.12
N SER A 161 11.05 22.94 8.15
CA SER A 161 11.98 22.92 9.28
C SER A 161 11.67 21.91 10.39
N CYS A 162 10.56 21.15 10.29
CA CYS A 162 10.21 20.12 11.28
C CYS A 162 11.07 18.86 11.12
N LYS A 163 11.05 18.00 12.14
CA LYS A 163 11.69 16.67 12.06
C LYS A 163 11.00 15.83 11.00
N LYS A 164 11.79 15.06 10.27
CA LYS A 164 11.34 14.19 9.17
C LYS A 164 11.79 12.77 9.44
N THR A 165 10.91 11.82 9.22
CA THR A 165 11.20 10.39 9.41
C THR A 165 10.48 9.61 8.32
N THR A 166 11.21 8.74 7.62
CA THR A 166 10.58 7.80 6.70
C THR A 166 10.16 6.55 7.48
N VAL A 167 8.88 6.20 7.40
CA VAL A 167 8.28 5.01 7.99
C VAL A 167 7.58 4.25 6.87
N TYR A 168 8.23 3.23 6.37
CA TYR A 168 7.72 2.45 5.24
C TYR A 168 6.50 1.61 5.59
N ASN A 169 5.65 1.38 4.61
CA ASN A 169 4.43 0.58 4.80
C ASN A 169 4.71 -0.93 4.64
N TYR A 170 5.78 -1.44 5.26
CA TYR A 170 6.11 -2.86 5.23
C TYR A 170 5.01 -3.73 5.83
N PRO A 171 4.87 -5.01 5.41
CA PRO A 171 3.93 -5.94 6.01
C PRO A 171 4.19 -6.11 7.52
N THR A 172 3.13 -6.39 8.29
CA THR A 172 3.30 -6.83 9.68
C THR A 172 4.11 -8.12 9.70
N TYR A 173 4.93 -8.29 10.73
CA TYR A 173 5.71 -9.54 10.85
C TYR A 173 4.76 -10.73 10.84
N MET A 174 5.05 -11.67 9.96
CA MET A 174 4.31 -12.92 9.81
C MET A 174 5.28 -14.07 9.96
N GLU A 175 4.91 -15.08 10.73
CA GLU A 175 5.65 -16.34 10.73
C GLU A 175 5.61 -16.99 9.33
N ALA A 176 6.63 -17.78 9.03
CA ALA A 176 6.68 -18.47 7.75
C ALA A 176 5.49 -19.44 7.62
N ILE A 177 4.68 -19.26 6.59
CA ILE A 177 3.60 -20.19 6.30
C ILE A 177 4.17 -21.30 5.40
N PRO A 178 4.04 -22.57 5.79
CA PRO A 178 4.50 -23.67 4.95
C PRO A 178 3.85 -23.61 3.57
N LYS A 179 4.64 -23.72 2.51
CA LYS A 179 4.10 -23.80 1.16
C LYS A 179 3.21 -25.03 1.02
N THR A 180 2.04 -24.82 0.49
CA THR A 180 1.03 -25.86 0.20
C THR A 180 0.77 -26.00 -1.29
N SER A 181 1.54 -25.27 -2.12
CA SER A 181 1.45 -25.39 -3.58
C SER A 181 1.80 -26.80 -4.03
N SER A 182 0.99 -27.34 -4.92
CA SER A 182 1.26 -28.63 -5.57
C SER A 182 2.16 -28.41 -6.79
N ALA A 183 2.90 -29.45 -7.20
CA ALA A 183 3.75 -29.36 -8.38
C ALA A 183 3.01 -29.01 -9.70
N SER A 184 1.71 -29.13 -9.72
CA SER A 184 0.85 -28.80 -10.88
C SER A 184 -0.58 -28.48 -10.41
N PRO A 185 -1.23 -27.45 -10.93
CA PRO A 185 -0.72 -26.44 -11.89
C PRO A 185 0.23 -25.44 -11.21
N PHE A 186 1.24 -24.95 -11.93
CA PHE A 186 2.11 -23.86 -11.47
C PHE A 186 1.27 -22.57 -11.35
N THR A 187 1.20 -22.03 -10.16
CA THR A 187 0.24 -20.97 -9.81
C THR A 187 0.91 -19.60 -9.71
N LEU A 188 0.48 -18.71 -10.59
CA LEU A 188 0.81 -17.28 -10.59
C LEU A 188 -0.19 -16.55 -9.71
N ILE A 189 0.25 -15.53 -8.96
CA ILE A 189 -0.64 -14.74 -8.13
C ILE A 189 -0.39 -13.24 -8.24
N TYR A 190 -1.48 -12.47 -8.26
CA TYR A 190 -1.49 -11.03 -8.06
C TYR A 190 -2.46 -10.67 -6.95
N VAL A 191 -2.02 -9.84 -5.98
CA VAL A 191 -2.86 -9.35 -4.88
C VAL A 191 -2.82 -7.82 -4.86
N GLY A 192 -3.98 -7.18 -4.79
CA GLY A 192 -4.14 -5.72 -4.70
C GLY A 192 -5.23 -5.21 -5.62
N SER A 193 -5.45 -3.90 -5.65
CA SER A 193 -6.41 -3.31 -6.60
C SER A 193 -6.06 -3.72 -8.03
N ILE A 194 -7.03 -4.19 -8.76
CA ILE A 194 -6.87 -4.65 -10.15
C ILE A 194 -7.28 -3.50 -11.07
N THR A 195 -6.33 -3.02 -11.87
CA THR A 195 -6.51 -1.91 -12.83
C THR A 195 -5.67 -2.20 -14.09
N GLU A 196 -5.94 -1.50 -15.17
CA GLU A 196 -5.18 -1.65 -16.42
C GLU A 196 -3.69 -1.30 -16.21
N ASP A 197 -3.41 -0.18 -15.56
CA ASP A 197 -2.05 0.29 -15.27
C ASP A 197 -1.30 -0.62 -14.26
N ARG A 198 -1.99 -1.57 -13.64
CA ARG A 198 -1.39 -2.63 -12.81
C ARG A 198 -1.22 -3.96 -13.54
N GLY A 199 -1.35 -3.95 -14.85
CA GLY A 199 -0.99 -5.05 -15.74
C GLY A 199 -1.99 -6.19 -15.80
N ILE A 200 -3.30 -5.94 -15.58
CA ILE A 200 -4.31 -7.01 -15.64
C ILE A 200 -4.33 -7.69 -17.00
N PHE A 201 -4.31 -6.93 -18.11
CA PHE A 201 -4.38 -7.50 -19.44
C PHE A 201 -3.08 -8.20 -19.86
N GLU A 202 -1.92 -7.72 -19.36
CA GLU A 202 -0.64 -8.41 -19.53
C GLU A 202 -0.67 -9.77 -18.83
N MET A 203 -1.17 -9.85 -17.59
CA MET A 203 -1.31 -11.10 -16.85
C MET A 203 -2.30 -12.06 -17.53
N LEU A 204 -3.41 -11.55 -18.07
CA LEU A 204 -4.37 -12.35 -18.83
C LEU A 204 -3.80 -12.86 -20.15
N GLU A 205 -3.03 -12.04 -20.86
CA GLU A 205 -2.35 -12.45 -22.09
C GLU A 205 -1.28 -13.53 -21.82
N LEU A 206 -0.53 -13.39 -20.72
CA LEU A 206 0.43 -14.43 -20.31
C LEU A 206 -0.25 -15.76 -20.05
N ILE A 207 -1.30 -15.80 -19.24
CA ILE A 207 -2.00 -17.06 -18.94
C ILE A 207 -2.66 -17.66 -20.18
N ARG A 208 -3.18 -16.82 -21.09
CA ARG A 208 -3.74 -17.26 -22.37
C ARG A 208 -2.69 -18.01 -23.20
N ARG A 209 -1.51 -17.43 -23.37
CA ARG A 209 -0.41 -18.03 -24.15
C ARG A 209 0.16 -19.29 -23.49
N LEU A 210 0.27 -19.27 -22.15
CA LEU A 210 0.68 -20.45 -21.40
C LEU A 210 -0.33 -21.59 -21.54
N GLN A 211 -1.64 -21.28 -21.53
CA GLN A 211 -2.70 -22.26 -21.70
C GLN A 211 -2.72 -22.87 -23.11
N GLU A 212 -2.45 -22.07 -24.15
CA GLU A 212 -2.31 -22.56 -25.53
C GLU A 212 -1.13 -23.50 -25.68
N LYS A 213 0.00 -23.22 -25.06
CA LYS A 213 1.24 -23.99 -25.16
C LYS A 213 1.25 -25.22 -24.25
N HIS A 214 0.70 -25.09 -23.05
CA HIS A 214 0.73 -26.10 -21.99
C HIS A 214 -0.64 -26.19 -21.30
N PRO A 215 -1.63 -26.84 -21.88
CA PRO A 215 -3.00 -26.89 -21.35
C PRO A 215 -3.04 -27.37 -19.89
N GLN A 216 -3.75 -26.62 -19.04
CA GLN A 216 -3.96 -26.89 -17.60
C GLN A 216 -2.69 -26.97 -16.72
N ALA A 217 -1.52 -26.63 -17.26
CA ALA A 217 -0.26 -26.64 -16.49
C ALA A 217 -0.07 -25.39 -15.63
N TYR A 218 -0.79 -24.31 -15.91
CA TYR A 218 -0.66 -23.02 -15.23
C TYR A 218 -2.01 -22.51 -14.70
N ARG A 219 -1.97 -21.71 -13.65
CA ARG A 219 -3.12 -21.03 -13.05
C ARG A 219 -2.76 -19.60 -12.73
N LEU A 220 -3.73 -18.68 -12.84
CA LEU A 220 -3.62 -17.30 -12.41
C LEU A 220 -4.64 -17.01 -11.32
N LYS A 221 -4.19 -16.61 -10.13
CA LYS A 221 -5.03 -16.11 -9.03
C LYS A 221 -4.97 -14.59 -9.00
N LEU A 222 -6.13 -13.94 -9.02
CA LEU A 222 -6.31 -12.50 -8.96
C LEU A 222 -7.14 -12.15 -7.73
N LEU A 223 -6.52 -11.53 -6.72
CA LEU A 223 -7.17 -11.15 -5.46
C LEU A 223 -7.17 -9.63 -5.32
N GLY A 224 -8.33 -9.03 -5.31
CA GLY A 224 -8.50 -7.60 -5.09
C GLY A 224 -9.70 -7.00 -5.80
N PRO A 225 -10.09 -5.78 -5.40
CA PRO A 225 -11.20 -5.09 -6.03
C PRO A 225 -10.81 -4.58 -7.42
N MET A 226 -11.80 -4.54 -8.30
CA MET A 226 -11.76 -3.85 -9.58
C MET A 226 -13.06 -3.04 -9.78
N THR A 227 -13.06 -2.12 -10.74
CA THR A 227 -14.29 -1.40 -11.09
C THR A 227 -15.23 -2.31 -11.88
N ASN A 228 -16.54 -2.07 -11.78
CA ASN A 228 -17.53 -2.87 -12.49
C ASN A 228 -17.30 -2.89 -14.02
N SER A 229 -16.83 -1.76 -14.61
CA SER A 229 -16.51 -1.72 -16.04
C SER A 229 -15.34 -2.64 -16.39
N LEU A 230 -14.26 -2.60 -15.61
CA LEU A 230 -13.09 -3.45 -15.83
C LEU A 230 -13.41 -4.93 -15.58
N GLU A 231 -14.26 -5.23 -14.60
CA GLU A 231 -14.70 -6.59 -14.31
C GLU A 231 -15.42 -7.23 -15.52
N ILE A 232 -16.27 -6.46 -16.20
CA ILE A 232 -16.93 -6.89 -17.43
C ILE A 232 -15.90 -7.20 -18.53
N GLU A 233 -14.96 -6.28 -18.77
CA GLU A 233 -13.91 -6.44 -19.79
C GLU A 233 -13.02 -7.65 -19.51
N VAL A 234 -12.61 -7.84 -18.25
CA VAL A 234 -11.83 -9.01 -17.81
C VAL A 234 -12.60 -10.29 -18.00
N GLN A 235 -13.89 -10.32 -17.64
CA GLN A 235 -14.73 -11.50 -17.81
C GLN A 235 -14.98 -11.82 -19.29
N GLU A 236 -15.16 -10.81 -20.14
CA GLU A 236 -15.26 -10.97 -21.58
C GLU A 236 -13.99 -11.58 -22.18
N PHE A 237 -12.81 -11.12 -21.74
CA PHE A 237 -11.52 -11.68 -22.16
C PHE A 237 -11.40 -13.15 -21.73
N VAL A 238 -11.70 -13.47 -20.48
CA VAL A 238 -11.64 -14.84 -19.93
C VAL A 238 -12.56 -15.77 -20.72
N ASN A 239 -13.82 -15.38 -20.96
CA ASN A 239 -14.80 -16.18 -21.68
C ASN A 239 -14.40 -16.37 -23.15
N LYS A 240 -13.98 -15.28 -23.81
CA LYS A 240 -13.55 -15.32 -25.23
C LYS A 240 -12.40 -16.29 -25.46
N HIS A 241 -11.48 -16.40 -24.51
CA HIS A 241 -10.29 -17.24 -24.63
C HIS A 241 -10.39 -18.57 -23.85
N GLN A 242 -11.57 -18.91 -23.30
CA GLN A 242 -11.85 -20.17 -22.58
C GLN A 242 -10.88 -20.40 -21.41
N LEU A 243 -10.67 -19.35 -20.59
CA LEU A 243 -9.71 -19.36 -19.50
C LEU A 243 -10.36 -19.59 -18.11
N GLU A 244 -11.67 -19.87 -18.04
CA GLU A 244 -12.45 -19.97 -16.80
C GLU A 244 -11.91 -21.02 -15.82
N THR A 245 -11.26 -22.07 -16.35
CA THR A 245 -10.67 -23.14 -15.53
C THR A 245 -9.30 -22.79 -14.94
N VAL A 246 -8.61 -21.80 -15.51
CA VAL A 246 -7.22 -21.44 -15.14
C VAL A 246 -7.08 -20.04 -14.56
N VAL A 247 -8.06 -19.15 -14.74
CA VAL A 247 -8.10 -17.82 -14.14
C VAL A 247 -9.11 -17.80 -12.98
N GLN A 248 -8.65 -17.47 -11.79
CA GLN A 248 -9.46 -17.37 -10.58
C GLN A 248 -9.49 -15.91 -10.10
N ILE A 249 -10.70 -15.32 -10.09
CA ILE A 249 -10.93 -13.94 -9.65
C ILE A 249 -11.69 -13.98 -8.33
N HIS A 250 -11.06 -13.51 -7.24
CA HIS A 250 -11.62 -13.63 -5.90
C HIS A 250 -12.18 -12.30 -5.34
N GLY A 251 -12.10 -11.18 -6.10
CA GLY A 251 -12.51 -9.89 -5.58
C GLY A 251 -11.72 -9.48 -4.33
N ARG A 252 -12.34 -8.68 -3.46
CA ARG A 252 -11.71 -8.26 -2.20
C ARG A 252 -11.70 -9.40 -1.19
N VAL A 253 -10.50 -9.81 -0.79
CA VAL A 253 -10.26 -10.85 0.22
C VAL A 253 -9.77 -10.18 1.52
N PRO A 254 -10.19 -10.64 2.71
CA PRO A 254 -9.64 -10.16 3.99
C PRO A 254 -8.12 -10.37 4.07
N TYR A 255 -7.42 -9.40 4.68
CA TYR A 255 -5.94 -9.42 4.73
C TYR A 255 -5.33 -10.72 5.31
N PRO A 256 -5.89 -11.34 6.37
CA PRO A 256 -5.37 -12.62 6.84
C PRO A 256 -5.47 -13.78 5.83
N GLU A 257 -6.48 -13.76 4.96
CA GLU A 257 -6.73 -14.84 3.99
C GLU A 257 -5.78 -14.76 2.76
N ILE A 258 -5.20 -13.58 2.48
CA ILE A 258 -4.26 -13.45 1.37
C ILE A 258 -2.98 -14.27 1.61
N TRP A 259 -2.60 -14.49 2.85
CA TRP A 259 -1.40 -15.27 3.19
C TRP A 259 -1.54 -16.73 2.81
N GLN A 260 -2.73 -17.30 2.97
CA GLN A 260 -3.02 -18.65 2.50
C GLN A 260 -2.93 -18.71 0.97
N ALA A 261 -3.46 -17.70 0.27
CA ALA A 261 -3.38 -17.64 -1.20
C ALA A 261 -1.92 -17.55 -1.69
N TYR A 262 -1.05 -16.83 -0.96
CA TYR A 262 0.39 -16.81 -1.26
C TYR A 262 1.05 -18.17 -1.03
N ALA A 263 0.74 -18.87 0.07
CA ALA A 263 1.27 -20.20 0.37
C ALA A 263 0.90 -21.26 -0.69
N GLU A 264 -0.25 -21.09 -1.34
CA GLU A 264 -0.74 -21.92 -2.43
C GLU A 264 -0.24 -21.52 -3.82
N SER A 265 0.69 -20.57 -3.91
CA SER A 265 1.16 -20.02 -5.18
C SER A 265 2.67 -20.21 -5.34
N ASP A 266 3.15 -20.18 -6.57
CA ASP A 266 4.53 -20.47 -6.94
C ASP A 266 5.31 -19.22 -7.38
N LEU A 267 4.63 -18.19 -7.89
CA LEU A 267 5.24 -16.96 -8.39
C LEU A 267 4.33 -15.75 -8.19
N GLY A 268 4.85 -14.72 -7.53
CA GLY A 268 4.19 -13.42 -7.36
C GLY A 268 4.42 -12.50 -8.57
N LEU A 269 3.35 -11.98 -9.15
CA LEU A 269 3.40 -11.05 -10.28
C LEU A 269 3.24 -9.60 -9.81
N CYS A 270 4.10 -8.70 -10.30
CA CYS A 270 3.99 -7.26 -10.09
C CYS A 270 4.32 -6.50 -11.37
N LEU A 271 3.45 -6.63 -12.39
CA LEU A 271 3.65 -6.14 -13.76
C LEU A 271 2.98 -4.77 -13.97
N LEU A 272 3.39 -3.76 -13.19
CA LEU A 272 2.83 -2.42 -13.27
C LEU A 272 3.37 -1.67 -14.48
N HIS A 273 2.54 -0.79 -15.06
CA HIS A 273 2.96 0.10 -16.15
C HIS A 273 3.86 1.23 -15.64
N PRO A 274 4.79 1.76 -16.46
CA PRO A 274 5.75 2.79 -16.05
C PRO A 274 5.13 4.19 -15.97
N ILE A 275 4.17 4.37 -15.05
CA ILE A 275 3.60 5.68 -14.75
C ILE A 275 4.38 6.37 -13.62
N PRO A 276 4.39 7.72 -13.53
CA PRO A 276 5.24 8.46 -12.60
C PRO A 276 5.15 7.99 -11.15
N ASN A 277 3.95 7.70 -10.64
CA ASN A 277 3.75 7.25 -9.26
C ASN A 277 4.38 5.88 -8.99
N TYR A 278 4.35 4.96 -9.96
CA TYR A 278 4.92 3.63 -9.76
C TYR A 278 6.43 3.61 -9.95
N LEU A 279 6.96 4.50 -10.80
CA LEU A 279 8.41 4.65 -10.99
C LEU A 279 9.12 5.25 -9.76
N GLN A 280 8.40 5.97 -8.90
CA GLN A 280 8.93 6.68 -7.73
C GLN A 280 8.62 5.99 -6.39
N SER A 281 7.99 4.82 -6.41
CA SER A 281 7.59 4.10 -5.20
C SER A 281 7.86 2.61 -5.30
N MET A 282 8.09 2.00 -4.14
CA MET A 282 8.18 0.54 -4.02
C MET A 282 6.80 -0.06 -3.81
N ALA A 283 6.42 -1.03 -4.61
CA ALA A 283 5.14 -1.71 -4.43
C ALA A 283 5.17 -2.58 -3.16
N THR A 284 4.21 -2.35 -2.25
CA THR A 284 4.07 -3.12 -0.99
C THR A 284 4.05 -4.63 -1.22
N LYS A 285 3.49 -5.08 -2.38
CA LYS A 285 3.44 -6.51 -2.70
C LYS A 285 4.80 -7.18 -2.93
N LEU A 286 5.85 -6.44 -3.27
CA LEU A 286 7.20 -7.00 -3.33
C LEU A 286 7.62 -7.51 -1.96
N TYR A 287 7.36 -6.74 -0.90
CA TYR A 287 7.62 -7.13 0.48
C TYR A 287 6.69 -8.24 0.98
N GLU A 288 5.42 -8.24 0.54
CA GLU A 288 4.48 -9.31 0.86
C GLU A 288 4.89 -10.64 0.22
N TYR A 289 5.36 -10.63 -1.03
CA TYR A 289 5.90 -11.82 -1.70
C TYR A 289 7.15 -12.34 -0.98
N MET A 290 8.07 -11.45 -0.58
CA MET A 290 9.21 -11.82 0.24
C MET A 290 8.77 -12.44 1.57
N ALA A 291 7.81 -11.83 2.28
CA ALA A 291 7.25 -12.36 3.52
C ALA A 291 6.63 -13.75 3.36
N ALA A 292 6.08 -14.04 2.19
CA ALA A 292 5.47 -15.34 1.86
C ALA A 292 6.46 -16.36 1.25
N SER A 293 7.76 -16.08 1.21
CA SER A 293 8.77 -16.89 0.53
C SER A 293 8.41 -17.15 -0.95
N LEU A 294 7.82 -16.17 -1.62
CA LEU A 294 7.34 -16.29 -2.98
C LEU A 294 8.33 -15.63 -3.94
N PRO A 295 8.89 -16.33 -4.94
CA PRO A 295 9.67 -15.72 -6.00
C PRO A 295 8.90 -14.60 -6.69
N ILE A 296 9.61 -13.56 -7.15
CA ILE A 296 9.02 -12.35 -7.70
C ILE A 296 9.30 -12.24 -9.20
N LEU A 297 8.26 -11.91 -9.98
CA LEU A 297 8.38 -11.42 -11.35
C LEU A 297 7.75 -10.03 -11.44
N ALA A 298 8.58 -9.00 -11.57
CA ALA A 298 8.15 -7.61 -11.51
C ALA A 298 8.55 -6.81 -12.74
N SER A 299 7.97 -5.61 -12.86
CA SER A 299 8.37 -4.62 -13.88
C SER A 299 9.81 -4.18 -13.67
N ASP A 300 10.52 -3.87 -14.75
CA ASP A 300 11.94 -3.51 -14.77
C ASP A 300 12.22 -2.04 -14.41
N PHE A 301 11.46 -1.53 -13.42
CA PHE A 301 11.73 -0.18 -12.89
C PHE A 301 13.10 -0.16 -12.20
N PRO A 302 13.89 0.90 -12.35
CA PRO A 302 15.27 0.95 -11.86
C PRO A 302 15.41 0.55 -10.37
N ASP A 303 14.57 1.13 -9.51
CA ASP A 303 14.62 0.86 -8.05
C ASP A 303 14.18 -0.57 -7.72
N TRP A 304 13.17 -1.09 -8.44
CA TRP A 304 12.71 -2.47 -8.26
C TRP A 304 13.73 -3.49 -8.75
N ALA A 305 14.38 -3.20 -9.89
CA ALA A 305 15.45 -4.04 -10.44
C ALA A 305 16.63 -4.11 -9.46
N ALA A 306 17.10 -2.97 -8.96
CA ALA A 306 18.18 -2.92 -7.98
C ALA A 306 17.81 -3.65 -6.68
N PHE A 307 16.56 -3.51 -6.20
CA PHE A 307 16.07 -4.18 -5.01
C PHE A 307 16.00 -5.70 -5.18
N ILE A 308 15.41 -6.19 -6.28
CA ILE A 308 15.27 -7.61 -6.55
C ILE A 308 16.64 -8.26 -6.81
N GLU A 309 17.56 -7.57 -7.48
CA GLU A 309 18.95 -8.01 -7.70
C GLU A 309 19.72 -8.09 -6.37
N LYS A 310 19.65 -7.05 -5.52
CA LYS A 310 20.29 -7.02 -4.19
C LYS A 310 19.94 -8.26 -3.37
N HIS A 311 18.67 -8.64 -3.36
CA HIS A 311 18.17 -9.74 -2.53
C HIS A 311 18.08 -11.08 -3.28
N GLN A 312 18.34 -11.09 -4.58
CA GLN A 312 18.18 -12.25 -5.45
C GLN A 312 16.83 -12.97 -5.25
N SER A 313 15.77 -12.17 -5.07
CA SER A 313 14.44 -12.63 -4.71
C SER A 313 13.51 -12.89 -5.90
N GLY A 314 14.03 -12.79 -7.13
CA GLY A 314 13.25 -12.95 -8.34
C GLY A 314 13.92 -12.35 -9.57
N THR A 315 13.12 -11.89 -10.52
CA THR A 315 13.59 -11.24 -11.75
C THR A 315 12.67 -10.11 -12.18
N VAL A 316 13.17 -9.25 -13.05
CA VAL A 316 12.42 -8.14 -13.64
C VAL A 316 12.37 -8.24 -15.16
N SER A 317 11.28 -7.73 -15.72
CA SER A 317 11.10 -7.56 -17.16
C SER A 317 10.14 -6.42 -17.45
N SER A 318 10.25 -5.81 -18.63
CA SER A 318 9.18 -4.91 -19.09
C SER A 318 7.82 -5.62 -19.04
N PRO A 319 6.78 -5.01 -18.48
CA PRO A 319 5.44 -5.62 -18.46
C PRO A 319 4.89 -5.85 -19.87
N PHE A 320 5.44 -5.18 -20.89
CA PHE A 320 5.05 -5.29 -22.28
C PHE A 320 5.89 -6.31 -23.09
N ASP A 321 6.94 -6.88 -22.49
CA ASP A 321 7.76 -7.93 -23.13
C ASP A 321 7.20 -9.31 -22.81
N THR A 322 6.09 -9.65 -23.46
CA THR A 322 5.37 -10.90 -23.23
C THR A 322 6.27 -12.14 -23.44
N GLU A 323 7.15 -12.13 -24.44
CA GLU A 323 8.03 -13.28 -24.72
C GLU A 323 9.04 -13.52 -23.59
N LYS A 324 9.67 -12.47 -23.09
CA LYS A 324 10.57 -12.57 -21.96
C LYS A 324 9.87 -13.02 -20.69
N LEU A 325 8.67 -12.45 -20.41
CA LEU A 325 7.83 -12.85 -19.27
C LEU A 325 7.44 -14.32 -19.33
N LEU A 326 7.01 -14.82 -20.49
CA LEU A 326 6.71 -16.25 -20.70
C LEU A 326 7.94 -17.12 -20.45
N CYS A 327 9.09 -16.77 -21.01
CA CYS A 327 10.33 -17.50 -20.81
C CYS A 327 10.70 -17.59 -19.32
N GLU A 328 10.56 -16.50 -18.56
CA GLU A 328 10.85 -16.47 -17.12
C GLU A 328 9.87 -17.31 -16.28
N ILE A 329 8.58 -17.36 -16.66
CA ILE A 329 7.58 -18.20 -16.02
C ILE A 329 7.87 -19.69 -16.34
N GLU A 330 8.10 -20.05 -17.61
CA GLU A 330 8.39 -21.42 -18.02
C GLU A 330 9.66 -22.01 -17.39
N LYS A 331 10.74 -21.21 -17.27
CA LYS A 331 11.97 -21.59 -16.57
C LYS A 331 11.69 -21.97 -15.11
N ARG A 332 10.86 -21.16 -14.40
CA ARG A 332 10.52 -21.39 -13.01
C ARG A 332 9.62 -22.61 -12.84
N ALA A 333 8.66 -22.80 -13.72
CA ALA A 333 7.80 -23.98 -13.70
C ALA A 333 8.59 -25.26 -13.98
N ALA A 334 9.56 -25.23 -14.91
CA ALA A 334 10.40 -26.38 -15.26
C ALA A 334 11.38 -26.79 -14.12
N ASN A 335 11.79 -25.86 -13.26
CA ASN A 335 12.73 -26.12 -12.17
C ASN A 335 12.31 -25.42 -10.86
N SER A 336 11.06 -25.62 -10.45
CA SER A 336 10.46 -24.98 -9.28
C SER A 336 11.30 -25.11 -8.00
N PRO A 337 11.91 -26.28 -7.66
CA PRO A 337 12.75 -26.38 -6.46
C PRO A 337 13.98 -25.47 -6.48
N PHE A 338 14.59 -25.24 -7.64
CA PHE A 338 15.73 -24.33 -7.77
C PHE A 338 15.29 -22.88 -7.56
N TYR A 339 14.21 -22.49 -8.20
CA TYR A 339 13.71 -21.11 -8.13
C TYR A 339 12.98 -20.80 -6.80
N ALA A 340 12.53 -21.80 -6.04
CA ALA A 340 12.03 -21.60 -4.69
C ALA A 340 13.07 -20.91 -3.77
N GLN A 341 14.37 -21.08 -4.02
CA GLN A 341 15.43 -20.39 -3.30
C GLN A 341 15.39 -18.86 -3.47
N GLU A 342 14.83 -18.34 -4.57
CA GLU A 342 14.58 -16.89 -4.71
C GLU A 342 13.62 -16.41 -3.62
N GLY A 343 12.53 -17.15 -3.38
CA GLY A 343 11.58 -16.86 -2.31
C GLY A 343 12.20 -16.95 -0.91
N GLU A 344 13.04 -17.95 -0.66
CA GLU A 344 13.75 -18.13 0.63
C GLU A 344 14.71 -16.96 0.90
N ARG A 345 15.47 -16.50 -0.10
CA ARG A 345 16.33 -15.32 0.03
C ARG A 345 15.51 -14.05 0.29
N GLY A 346 14.41 -13.89 -0.41
CA GLY A 346 13.44 -12.82 -0.16
C GLY A 346 12.93 -12.85 1.28
N ARG A 347 12.57 -14.02 1.79
CA ARG A 347 12.11 -14.21 3.17
C ARG A 347 13.16 -13.81 4.20
N LEU A 348 14.39 -14.21 4.03
CA LEU A 348 15.50 -13.82 4.93
C LEU A 348 15.67 -12.29 4.97
N ALA A 349 15.63 -11.63 3.82
CA ALA A 349 15.72 -10.18 3.77
C ALA A 349 14.50 -9.49 4.44
N TYR A 350 13.29 -10.04 4.24
CA TYR A 350 12.09 -9.54 4.92
C TYR A 350 12.22 -9.63 6.45
N GLU A 351 12.66 -10.75 6.98
CA GLU A 351 12.83 -10.96 8.42
C GLU A 351 13.85 -10.01 9.04
N GLN A 352 14.86 -9.61 8.29
CA GLN A 352 15.94 -8.76 8.77
C GLN A 352 15.66 -7.25 8.58
N GLU A 353 15.00 -6.86 7.47
CA GLU A 353 14.98 -5.45 7.06
C GLU A 353 13.57 -4.91 6.72
N TYR A 354 12.58 -5.76 6.33
CA TYR A 354 11.38 -5.25 5.64
C TYR A 354 10.05 -5.65 6.29
N HIS A 355 9.98 -5.64 7.63
CA HIS A 355 8.73 -5.88 8.34
C HIS A 355 8.34 -4.69 9.23
N TRP A 356 7.04 -4.54 9.48
CA TRP A 356 6.49 -3.44 10.24
C TRP A 356 7.11 -3.25 11.63
N GLY A 357 7.55 -4.32 12.31
CA GLY A 357 8.16 -4.22 13.64
C GLY A 357 9.37 -3.29 13.69
N ILE A 358 10.17 -3.24 12.63
CA ILE A 358 11.33 -2.33 12.50
C ILE A 358 10.84 -0.88 12.36
N GLU A 359 9.87 -0.65 11.51
CA GLU A 359 9.31 0.68 11.28
C GLU A 359 8.52 1.17 12.50
N ALA A 360 7.81 0.28 13.19
CA ALA A 360 7.13 0.54 14.44
C ALA A 360 8.10 1.05 15.51
N GLN A 361 9.22 0.36 15.72
CA GLN A 361 10.24 0.78 16.69
C GLN A 361 10.85 2.13 16.31
N LYS A 362 11.13 2.35 15.02
CA LYS A 362 11.62 3.64 14.52
C LYS A 362 10.60 4.76 14.78
N MET A 363 9.32 4.54 14.51
CA MET A 363 8.24 5.49 14.77
C MET A 363 8.14 5.82 16.28
N LEU A 364 8.12 4.80 17.14
CA LEU A 364 8.01 4.95 18.58
C LEU A 364 9.18 5.76 19.16
N THR A 365 10.40 5.42 18.79
CA THR A 365 11.60 6.10 19.33
C THR A 365 11.76 7.52 18.80
N THR A 366 11.44 7.76 17.52
CA THR A 366 11.71 9.05 16.88
C THR A 366 10.64 10.10 17.20
N ILE A 367 9.38 9.69 17.30
CA ILE A 367 8.23 10.58 17.41
C ILE A 367 7.65 10.61 18.82
N TYR A 368 7.52 9.43 19.43
CA TYR A 368 6.84 9.28 20.72
C TYR A 368 7.80 9.15 21.92
N ASN A 369 9.13 9.23 21.68
CA ASN A 369 10.18 9.18 22.69
C ASN A 369 10.08 7.95 23.62
N THR A 370 9.62 6.82 23.13
CA THR A 370 9.66 5.53 23.86
C THR A 370 11.00 4.86 23.61
N HIS A 371 11.59 4.32 24.65
CA HIS A 371 12.89 3.62 24.63
C HIS A 371 12.70 2.09 24.59
#